data_18fc02c414d3ee3464a1e30ecca9f51e
#
_entry.id   18fc02c414d3ee3464a1e30ecca9f51e
#
_cell.length_a   1.000
_cell.length_b   1.000
_cell.length_c   1.000
_cell.angle_alpha   90.00
_cell.angle_beta   90.00
_cell.angle_gamma   90.00
#
_symmetry.space_group_name_H-M   'P 1'
#
loop_
_entity.id
_entity.type
_entity.pdbx_description
1 polymer ?
#
loop_
_entity_poly.entity_id
_entity_poly.type
_entity_poly.pdbx_seq_one_letter_code
_entity_poly.pdbx_strand_id
1 'polypeptide(L)'
;FNGDVTTWDLSSCSSMTNVFKHTGVDAGRFNQDIGGWDVSYVTNMGNMFYGATDFNRDIGDWNVSSVTSFYYTFYTASSFNQDLSDWVMKDGADVRGMYDDSPMENNNSYKAPGTF
;
A
#
# COMPACT_ATOMS: atom_id res chain seq x y z
N PHE A 1 -6.99 -11.83 -7.01
CA PHE A 1 -7.31 -11.05 -8.23
C PHE A 1 -6.14 -11.16 -9.22
N ASN A 2 -6.41 -11.57 -10.45
CA ASN A 2 -5.38 -11.81 -11.46
C ASN A 2 -5.58 -11.01 -12.76
N GLY A 3 -6.57 -10.14 -12.86
CA GLY A 3 -6.75 -9.26 -14.01
C GLY A 3 -5.65 -8.22 -14.11
N ASP A 4 -5.33 -7.75 -15.32
CA ASP A 4 -4.35 -6.70 -15.52
C ASP A 4 -4.91 -5.36 -15.05
N VAL A 5 -4.28 -4.75 -14.06
CA VAL A 5 -4.70 -3.46 -13.49
C VAL A 5 -3.68 -2.36 -13.77
N THR A 6 -2.59 -2.67 -14.49
CA THR A 6 -1.47 -1.74 -14.64
C THR A 6 -1.83 -0.48 -15.41
N THR A 7 -2.89 -0.51 -16.22
CA THR A 7 -3.35 0.62 -17.04
C THR A 7 -4.58 1.32 -16.46
N TRP A 8 -5.01 1.00 -15.25
CA TRP A 8 -6.15 1.67 -14.64
C TRP A 8 -5.93 3.17 -14.49
N ASP A 9 -6.97 3.93 -14.79
CA ASP A 9 -7.01 5.38 -14.58
C ASP A 9 -7.67 5.67 -13.23
N LEU A 10 -6.89 6.22 -12.30
CA LEU A 10 -7.34 6.51 -10.94
C LEU A 10 -7.68 7.98 -10.74
N SER A 11 -7.81 8.77 -11.80
CA SER A 11 -8.01 10.22 -11.69
C SER A 11 -9.29 10.62 -10.94
N SER A 12 -10.28 9.72 -10.89
CA SER A 12 -11.53 9.93 -10.13
C SER A 12 -11.60 9.06 -8.87
N CYS A 13 -10.51 8.40 -8.51
CA CYS A 13 -10.49 7.45 -7.39
C CYS A 13 -10.06 8.17 -6.11
N SER A 14 -10.94 8.24 -5.12
CA SER A 14 -10.63 8.82 -3.81
C SER A 14 -10.36 7.75 -2.74
N SER A 15 -10.76 6.51 -2.96
CA SER A 15 -10.56 5.42 -2.00
C SER A 15 -10.08 4.15 -2.68
N MET A 16 -8.99 3.59 -2.13
CA MET A 16 -8.46 2.28 -2.52
C MET A 16 -8.59 1.28 -1.37
N THR A 17 -9.52 1.52 -0.46
CA THR A 17 -9.74 0.66 0.70
C THR A 17 -10.05 -0.76 0.26
N ASN A 18 -9.32 -1.73 0.80
CA ASN A 18 -9.51 -3.16 0.58
C ASN A 18 -9.27 -3.66 -0.86
N VAL A 19 -8.72 -2.85 -1.77
CA VAL A 19 -8.67 -3.20 -3.19
C VAL A 19 -7.96 -4.53 -3.45
N PHE A 20 -6.85 -4.78 -2.78
CA PHE A 20 -6.09 -6.03 -2.92
C PHE A 20 -6.05 -6.83 -1.63
N LYS A 21 -6.97 -6.57 -0.71
CA LYS A 21 -7.05 -7.31 0.54
C LYS A 21 -7.31 -8.79 0.26
N HIS A 22 -6.54 -9.64 0.92
CA HIS A 22 -6.75 -11.08 0.82
C HIS A 22 -8.08 -11.46 1.48
N THR A 23 -9.03 -11.89 0.65
CA THR A 23 -10.35 -12.31 1.12
C THR A 23 -10.75 -13.70 0.61
N GLY A 24 -9.84 -14.38 -0.10
CA GLY A 24 -10.11 -15.68 -0.68
C GLY A 24 -8.84 -16.38 -1.14
N VAL A 25 -9.00 -17.55 -1.75
CA VAL A 25 -7.91 -18.50 -2.04
C VAL A 25 -6.81 -17.87 -2.88
N ASP A 26 -7.14 -17.05 -3.87
CA ASP A 26 -6.17 -16.48 -4.81
C ASP A 26 -5.87 -15.01 -4.57
N ALA A 27 -6.49 -14.36 -3.60
CA ALA A 27 -6.35 -12.92 -3.39
C ALA A 27 -4.94 -12.52 -2.97
N GLY A 28 -4.22 -13.42 -2.27
CA GLY A 28 -2.85 -13.15 -1.82
C GLY A 28 -1.81 -13.15 -2.94
N ARG A 29 -2.17 -13.59 -4.15
CA ARG A 29 -1.23 -13.73 -5.27
C ARG A 29 -1.01 -12.45 -6.07
N PHE A 30 -1.73 -11.38 -5.78
CA PHE A 30 -1.55 -10.13 -6.50
C PHE A 30 -0.11 -9.63 -6.39
N ASN A 31 0.54 -9.45 -7.52
CA ASN A 31 1.90 -8.91 -7.57
C ASN A 31 2.16 -8.23 -8.91
N GLN A 32 1.29 -7.30 -9.32
CA GLN A 32 1.47 -6.57 -10.57
C GLN A 32 2.22 -5.26 -10.33
N ASP A 33 2.91 -4.78 -11.37
CA ASP A 33 3.64 -3.52 -11.31
C ASP A 33 2.67 -2.34 -11.41
N ILE A 34 2.38 -1.75 -10.26
CA ILE A 34 1.48 -0.59 -10.13
C ILE A 34 2.24 0.66 -9.70
N GLY A 35 3.57 0.63 -9.77
CA GLY A 35 4.40 1.78 -9.38
C GLY A 35 4.16 3.04 -10.21
N GLY A 36 3.66 2.89 -11.43
CA GLY A 36 3.34 4.01 -12.31
C GLY A 36 1.94 4.61 -12.10
N TRP A 37 1.13 4.05 -11.19
CA TRP A 37 -0.19 4.62 -10.93
C TRP A 37 -0.11 6.04 -10.36
N ASP A 38 -1.00 6.91 -10.81
CA ASP A 38 -1.21 8.21 -10.17
C ASP A 38 -2.24 8.05 -9.06
N VAL A 39 -1.77 8.00 -7.82
CA VAL A 39 -2.63 7.87 -6.63
C VAL A 39 -2.82 9.21 -5.90
N SER A 40 -2.45 10.32 -6.54
CA SER A 40 -2.43 11.64 -5.90
C SER A 40 -3.80 12.13 -5.42
N TYR A 41 -4.88 11.56 -5.93
CA TYR A 41 -6.25 11.87 -5.51
C TYR A 41 -6.79 10.92 -4.44
N VAL A 42 -6.05 9.88 -4.11
CA VAL A 42 -6.50 8.87 -3.14
C VAL A 42 -6.35 9.42 -1.73
N THR A 43 -7.42 9.33 -0.94
CA THR A 43 -7.44 9.79 0.45
C THR A 43 -7.45 8.65 1.46
N ASN A 44 -7.80 7.43 1.06
CA ASN A 44 -7.86 6.29 1.97
C ASN A 44 -7.26 5.04 1.31
N MET A 45 -6.23 4.48 1.95
CA MET A 45 -5.59 3.24 1.56
C MET A 45 -5.71 2.15 2.63
N GLY A 46 -6.69 2.26 3.51
CA GLY A 46 -6.89 1.29 4.58
C GLY A 46 -7.04 -0.12 4.06
N ASN A 47 -6.31 -1.06 4.62
CA ASN A 47 -6.33 -2.49 4.26
C ASN A 47 -6.02 -2.79 2.78
N MET A 48 -5.42 -1.84 2.04
CA MET A 48 -5.27 -2.01 0.58
C MET A 48 -4.53 -3.29 0.21
N PHE A 49 -3.47 -3.62 0.93
CA PHE A 49 -2.67 -4.83 0.69
C PHE A 49 -2.71 -5.80 1.88
N TYR A 50 -3.73 -5.70 2.72
CA TYR A 50 -3.90 -6.58 3.89
C TYR A 50 -3.91 -8.03 3.43
N GLY A 51 -2.97 -8.84 3.90
CA GLY A 51 -2.87 -10.25 3.56
C GLY A 51 -2.44 -10.54 2.12
N ALA A 52 -2.01 -9.52 1.36
CA ALA A 52 -1.50 -9.69 0.01
C ALA A 52 -0.09 -10.31 0.07
N THR A 53 -0.02 -11.63 0.25
CA THR A 53 1.21 -12.35 0.62
C THR A 53 2.29 -12.33 -0.44
N ASP A 54 1.93 -12.15 -1.72
CA ASP A 54 2.90 -12.15 -2.83
C ASP A 54 3.29 -10.74 -3.28
N PHE A 55 2.55 -9.71 -2.85
CA PHE A 55 2.81 -8.35 -3.34
C PHE A 55 4.16 -7.85 -2.84
N ASN A 56 5.03 -7.50 -3.78
CA ASN A 56 6.33 -6.89 -3.49
C ASN A 56 6.82 -6.07 -4.69
N ARG A 57 6.06 -5.02 -5.05
CA ARG A 57 6.45 -4.13 -6.14
C ARG A 57 6.83 -2.76 -5.61
N ASP A 58 7.70 -2.08 -6.36
CA ASP A 58 8.17 -0.74 -6.01
C ASP A 58 7.04 0.28 -6.20
N ILE A 59 6.57 0.85 -5.11
CA ILE A 59 5.59 1.94 -5.08
C ILE A 59 6.17 3.19 -4.41
N GLY A 60 7.50 3.28 -4.32
CA GLY A 60 8.20 4.38 -3.67
C GLY A 60 7.98 5.74 -4.33
N ASP A 61 7.60 5.76 -5.61
CA ASP A 61 7.32 7.01 -6.35
C ASP A 61 5.88 7.49 -6.23
N TRP A 62 5.02 6.77 -5.53
CA TRP A 62 3.64 7.22 -5.34
C TRP A 62 3.57 8.53 -4.58
N ASN A 63 2.74 9.46 -5.07
CA ASN A 63 2.39 10.66 -4.32
C ASN A 63 1.22 10.34 -3.37
N VAL A 64 1.53 10.14 -2.10
CA VAL A 64 0.55 9.76 -1.07
C VAL A 64 0.17 10.94 -0.17
N SER A 65 0.47 12.17 -0.58
CA SER A 65 0.29 13.36 0.26
C SER A 65 -1.16 13.69 0.58
N SER A 66 -2.12 13.10 -0.13
CA SER A 66 -3.56 13.27 0.16
C SER A 66 -4.12 12.16 1.05
N VAL A 67 -3.37 11.12 1.32
CA VAL A 67 -3.87 9.94 2.06
C VAL A 67 -3.97 10.26 3.55
N THR A 68 -5.17 10.08 4.10
CA THR A 68 -5.44 10.31 5.53
C THR A 68 -5.45 9.02 6.34
N SER A 69 -5.53 7.86 5.69
CA SER A 69 -5.53 6.57 6.39
C SER A 69 -4.73 5.53 5.63
N PHE A 70 -3.77 4.95 6.34
CA PHE A 70 -3.02 3.75 5.98
C PHE A 70 -3.31 2.62 6.98
N TYR A 71 -4.49 2.60 7.60
CA TYR A 71 -4.85 1.63 8.62
C TYR A 71 -4.69 0.20 8.08
N TYR A 72 -3.78 -0.57 8.68
CA TYR A 72 -3.46 -1.93 8.28
C TYR A 72 -3.13 -2.14 6.79
N THR A 73 -2.58 -1.12 6.13
CA THR A 73 -2.36 -1.18 4.67
C THR A 73 -1.52 -2.38 4.24
N PHE A 74 -0.44 -2.69 4.94
CA PHE A 74 0.45 -3.81 4.62
C PHE A 74 0.41 -4.91 5.69
N TYR A 75 -0.64 -4.98 6.48
CA TYR A 75 -0.75 -5.97 7.54
C TYR A 75 -0.69 -7.37 6.95
N THR A 76 0.19 -8.21 7.46
CA THR A 76 0.44 -9.58 6.99
C THR A 76 0.81 -9.70 5.50
N ALA A 77 1.23 -8.59 4.87
CA ALA A 77 1.78 -8.61 3.52
C ALA A 77 3.21 -9.18 3.58
N SER A 78 3.33 -10.50 3.64
CA SER A 78 4.53 -11.22 4.09
C SER A 78 5.72 -11.16 3.13
N SER A 79 5.50 -10.68 1.89
CA SER A 79 6.58 -10.48 0.92
C SER A 79 6.93 -9.02 0.69
N PHE A 80 6.12 -8.08 1.21
CA PHE A 80 6.32 -6.67 0.91
C PHE A 80 7.51 -6.10 1.68
N ASN A 81 8.52 -5.66 0.94
CA ASN A 81 9.73 -5.07 1.52
C ASN A 81 10.32 -4.07 0.53
N GLN A 82 9.67 -2.91 0.37
CA GLN A 82 10.06 -1.88 -0.58
C GLN A 82 10.36 -0.56 0.13
N ASP A 83 11.23 0.22 -0.47
CA ASP A 83 11.68 1.50 0.10
C ASP A 83 10.61 2.58 -0.07
N LEU A 84 9.99 2.97 1.03
CA LEU A 84 8.99 4.04 1.11
C LEU A 84 9.55 5.31 1.75
N SER A 85 10.87 5.40 1.91
CA SER A 85 11.50 6.52 2.65
C SER A 85 11.31 7.88 1.97
N ASP A 86 11.00 7.90 0.68
CA ASP A 86 10.72 9.14 -0.06
C ASP A 86 9.25 9.54 -0.04
N TRP A 87 8.36 8.73 0.55
CA TRP A 87 6.97 9.13 0.70
C TRP A 87 6.82 10.37 1.57
N VAL A 88 6.00 11.32 1.11
CA VAL A 88 5.65 12.51 1.90
C VAL A 88 4.28 12.25 2.51
N MET A 89 4.25 12.03 3.82
CA MET A 89 3.04 11.68 4.54
C MET A 89 2.27 12.93 4.95
N LYS A 90 0.95 12.86 4.87
CA LYS A 90 0.07 13.90 5.38
C LYS A 90 0.12 13.90 6.91
N ASP A 91 0.22 15.09 7.52
CA ASP A 91 0.21 15.22 8.98
C ASP A 91 -1.09 14.62 9.56
N GLY A 92 -0.93 13.81 10.61
CA GLY A 92 -2.07 13.20 11.29
C GLY A 92 -2.67 11.99 10.58
N ALA A 93 -2.06 11.49 9.51
CA ALA A 93 -2.55 10.28 8.85
C ALA A 93 -2.59 9.10 9.84
N ASP A 94 -3.63 8.28 9.73
CA ASP A 94 -3.78 7.07 10.55
C ASP A 94 -2.85 5.99 10.02
N VAL A 95 -1.86 5.59 10.82
CA VAL A 95 -0.87 4.57 10.44
C VAL A 95 -0.92 3.33 11.34
N ARG A 96 -2.02 3.14 12.08
CA ARG A 96 -2.16 1.99 12.98
C ARG A 96 -2.05 0.69 12.21
N GLY A 97 -1.20 -0.22 12.68
CA GLY A 97 -1.01 -1.54 12.11
C GLY A 97 -0.48 -1.57 10.68
N MET A 98 0.00 -0.43 10.16
CA MET A 98 0.36 -0.28 8.74
C MET A 98 1.34 -1.35 8.25
N TYR A 99 2.32 -1.72 9.06
CA TYR A 99 3.38 -2.66 8.68
C TYR A 99 3.35 -3.97 9.48
N ASP A 100 2.42 -4.15 10.39
CA ASP A 100 2.45 -5.26 11.35
C ASP A 100 2.46 -6.62 10.63
N ASP A 101 3.31 -7.52 11.11
CA ASP A 101 3.48 -8.88 10.58
C ASP A 101 3.91 -8.91 9.10
N SER A 102 4.58 -7.86 8.63
CA SER A 102 5.24 -7.81 7.33
C SER A 102 6.74 -7.62 7.51
N PRO A 103 7.57 -7.83 6.45
CA PRO A 103 9.01 -7.56 6.53
C PRO A 103 9.34 -6.10 6.87
N MET A 104 8.41 -5.17 6.57
CA MET A 104 8.60 -3.75 6.87
C MET A 104 8.56 -3.44 8.37
N GLU A 105 7.94 -4.31 9.18
CA GLU A 105 7.76 -4.03 10.62
C GLU A 105 9.08 -3.70 11.31
N ASN A 106 10.15 -4.39 10.95
CA ASN A 106 11.47 -4.20 11.54
C ASN A 106 12.47 -3.51 10.61
N ASN A 107 12.02 -3.00 9.47
CA ASN A 107 12.88 -2.35 8.49
C ASN A 107 12.65 -0.83 8.48
N ASN A 108 13.14 -0.15 9.52
CA ASN A 108 12.89 1.29 9.68
C ASN A 108 13.53 2.15 8.58
N SER A 109 14.58 1.65 7.91
CA SER A 109 15.21 2.39 6.82
C SER A 109 14.30 2.50 5.59
N TYR A 110 13.35 1.57 5.43
CA TYR A 110 12.41 1.56 4.31
C TYR A 110 11.06 2.20 4.64
N LYS A 111 10.75 2.39 5.91
CA LYS A 111 9.44 2.97 6.28
C LYS A 111 9.32 4.41 5.85
N ALA A 112 8.10 4.80 5.53
CA ALA A 112 7.78 6.21 5.27
C ALA A 112 8.09 7.05 6.51
N PRO A 113 8.65 8.28 6.33
CA PRO A 113 8.97 9.15 7.46
C PRO A 113 7.76 9.40 8.35
N GLY A 114 7.96 9.32 9.66
CA GLY A 114 6.90 9.55 10.65
C GLY A 114 6.01 8.35 10.96
N THR A 115 6.34 7.16 10.41
CA THR A 115 5.54 5.94 10.65
C THR A 115 6.23 4.93 11.59
N PHE A 116 7.31 5.33 12.23
CA PHE A 116 8.08 4.42 13.10
C PHE A 116 8.59 5.12 14.36
#